data_6711e3c13733a04a8cdfce023dcba8d2
#
_entry.id   6711e3c13733a04a8cdfce023dcba8d2
#
_cell.length_a   1.000
_cell.length_b   1.000
_cell.length_c   1.000
_cell.angle_alpha   90.00
_cell.angle_beta   90.00
_cell.angle_gamma   90.00
#
_symmetry.space_group_name_H-M   'P 1'
#
loop_
_entity.id
_entity.type
_entity.pdbx_description
1 polymer ?
#
loop_
_entity_poly.entity_id
_entity_poly.type
_entity_poly.pdbx_seq_one_letter_code
_entity_poly.pdbx_strand_id
1 'polypeptide(L)'
;FDCNPSEFSARIAANSSIVPLMNQDLIRPLDDLVKKYGKGIQDSQLITIDGKVMAVAFMANTQHLYYREDVLKDLGIAIPKTYEEVVAASEKIRASGKMQYPYAAAYKAGWNLAEEFVNMFIGHGGEFFKSGSAEPNINNAKGVATLNMLKKLSELSNPDYLTHDSEAIKVEWESGNVALMTLWASRSGTLLDDEGDPNITKATKLTGPATVGGGNIPAATLWWDGFTLAKNRPDADAEATFRALAHAASNKKMVADAADQAVWLVEGFVPGPKSIGVIEAVKMGAKPYPMLPQMGLMHGALGSEIVEFLQGKESAEQALKDVEAAYISKAKEQGFL
;
A
#
# COMPACT_ATOMS: atom_id res chain seq x y z
N PHE A 1 9.01 1.71 -17.35
CA PHE A 1 10.30 1.34 -17.93
C PHE A 1 10.21 0.87 -19.40
N ASP A 2 9.04 0.74 -19.96
CA ASP A 2 8.87 0.52 -21.42
C ASP A 2 9.30 1.73 -22.25
N CYS A 3 9.52 2.88 -21.63
CA CYS A 3 10.15 4.03 -22.23
C CYS A 3 11.67 3.90 -22.10
N ASN A 4 12.41 4.21 -23.15
CA ASN A 4 13.86 4.16 -23.24
C ASN A 4 14.53 4.54 -21.89
N PRO A 5 15.19 3.60 -21.17
CA PRO A 5 15.76 3.86 -19.85
C PRO A 5 16.88 4.92 -19.88
N SER A 6 17.36 5.33 -21.08
CA SER A 6 18.33 6.40 -21.22
C SER A 6 17.78 7.82 -20.95
N GLU A 7 16.45 8.00 -20.89
CA GLU A 7 15.86 9.32 -20.64
C GLU A 7 15.97 9.76 -19.18
N PHE A 8 16.02 8.81 -18.24
CA PHE A 8 16.01 9.11 -16.81
C PHE A 8 17.26 8.57 -16.12
N SER A 9 17.92 9.39 -15.33
CA SER A 9 19.10 8.99 -14.53
C SER A 9 18.70 8.27 -13.24
N ALA A 10 17.52 8.56 -12.70
CA ALA A 10 16.99 7.94 -11.47
C ALA A 10 15.49 7.74 -11.57
N ARG A 11 14.97 6.87 -10.73
CA ARG A 11 13.54 6.65 -10.53
C ARG A 11 13.19 6.42 -9.07
N ILE A 12 11.95 6.71 -8.72
CA ILE A 12 11.36 6.22 -7.48
C ILE A 12 11.02 4.75 -7.69
N ALA A 13 11.44 3.93 -6.74
CA ALA A 13 11.12 2.52 -6.64
C ALA A 13 10.47 2.22 -5.28
N ALA A 14 9.75 1.13 -5.22
CA ALA A 14 9.09 0.63 -4.03
C ALA A 14 9.19 -0.90 -3.98
N ASN A 15 8.66 -1.52 -2.93
CA ASN A 15 8.66 -2.98 -2.73
C ASN A 15 8.25 -3.77 -3.99
N SER A 16 7.22 -3.31 -4.71
CA SER A 16 6.68 -4.03 -5.88
C SER A 16 7.52 -3.91 -7.14
N SER A 17 8.37 -2.88 -7.25
CA SER A 17 9.10 -2.55 -8.49
C SER A 17 10.59 -2.89 -8.46
N ILE A 18 11.20 -2.94 -7.27
CA ILE A 18 12.68 -3.06 -7.17
C ILE A 18 13.20 -4.36 -7.75
N VAL A 19 12.59 -5.51 -7.43
CA VAL A 19 13.04 -6.81 -7.92
C VAL A 19 12.82 -6.98 -9.43
N PRO A 20 11.67 -6.63 -10.02
CA PRO A 20 11.50 -6.57 -11.46
C PRO A 20 12.56 -5.72 -12.18
N LEU A 21 12.91 -4.55 -11.62
CA LEU A 21 13.95 -3.67 -12.19
C LEU A 21 15.33 -4.32 -12.16
N MET A 22 15.66 -5.03 -11.09
CA MET A 22 16.90 -5.79 -10.97
C MET A 22 16.96 -6.94 -11.97
N ASN A 23 15.89 -7.73 -12.08
CA ASN A 23 15.82 -8.89 -12.97
C ASN A 23 15.96 -8.50 -14.46
N GLN A 24 15.48 -7.31 -14.82
CA GLN A 24 15.63 -6.76 -16.17
C GLN A 24 16.96 -6.01 -16.39
N ASP A 25 17.85 -6.03 -15.40
CA ASP A 25 19.15 -5.37 -15.44
C ASP A 25 19.09 -3.86 -15.74
N LEU A 26 18.04 -3.19 -15.25
CA LEU A 26 17.75 -1.78 -15.54
C LEU A 26 18.37 -0.81 -14.53
N ILE A 27 18.75 -1.28 -13.37
CA ILE A 27 19.29 -0.47 -12.26
C ILE A 27 20.66 -0.96 -11.83
N ARG A 28 21.45 -0.05 -11.24
CA ARG A 28 22.80 -0.34 -10.76
C ARG A 28 22.88 -0.44 -9.24
N PRO A 29 23.80 -1.24 -8.66
CA PRO A 29 24.14 -1.17 -7.25
C PRO A 29 24.64 0.23 -6.86
N LEU A 30 24.32 0.63 -5.63
CA LEU A 30 24.62 1.96 -5.09
C LEU A 30 25.74 1.95 -4.03
N ASP A 31 26.32 0.78 -3.71
CA ASP A 31 27.28 0.58 -2.61
C ASP A 31 28.43 1.59 -2.62
N ASP A 32 29.11 1.74 -3.76
CA ASP A 32 30.24 2.66 -3.90
C ASP A 32 29.82 4.13 -3.77
N LEU A 33 28.63 4.48 -4.31
CA LEU A 33 28.09 5.82 -4.21
C LEU A 33 27.64 6.14 -2.77
N VAL A 34 27.02 5.19 -2.08
CA VAL A 34 26.66 5.31 -0.66
C VAL A 34 27.91 5.49 0.18
N LYS A 35 28.94 4.67 -0.03
CA LYS A 35 30.22 4.79 0.69
C LYS A 35 30.88 6.15 0.47
N LYS A 36 30.82 6.68 -0.74
CA LYS A 36 31.52 7.93 -1.11
C LYS A 36 30.73 9.18 -0.77
N TYR A 37 29.39 9.15 -0.91
CA TYR A 37 28.53 10.33 -0.82
C TYR A 37 27.31 10.18 0.09
N GLY A 38 27.11 9.01 0.72
CA GLY A 38 25.94 8.70 1.54
C GLY A 38 25.99 9.26 2.99
N LYS A 39 26.86 10.22 3.26
CA LYS A 39 26.94 10.82 4.61
C LYS A 39 25.60 11.40 5.03
N GLY A 40 25.05 10.89 6.14
CA GLY A 40 23.74 11.29 6.68
C GLY A 40 22.57 10.40 6.24
N ILE A 41 22.78 9.49 5.30
CA ILE A 41 21.83 8.41 5.03
C ILE A 41 21.94 7.38 6.15
N GLN A 42 20.81 6.97 6.71
CA GLN A 42 20.73 5.96 7.78
C GLN A 42 20.78 4.54 7.19
N ASP A 43 21.32 3.58 7.93
CA ASP A 43 21.33 2.18 7.52
C ASP A 43 19.92 1.64 7.21
N SER A 44 18.91 2.12 7.95
CA SER A 44 17.49 1.77 7.73
C SER A 44 16.90 2.25 6.40
N GLN A 45 17.57 3.19 5.73
CA GLN A 45 17.20 3.68 4.40
C GLN A 45 17.79 2.82 3.28
N LEU A 46 18.79 1.97 3.58
CA LEU A 46 19.47 1.18 2.57
C LEU A 46 18.69 -0.10 2.24
N ILE A 47 18.13 -0.15 1.06
CA ILE A 47 17.43 -1.35 0.57
C ILE A 47 18.45 -2.28 -0.05
N THR A 48 18.79 -3.32 0.71
CA THR A 48 19.79 -4.30 0.33
C THR A 48 19.13 -5.58 -0.17
N ILE A 49 19.46 -5.99 -1.39
CA ILE A 49 18.97 -7.22 -2.04
C ILE A 49 20.20 -7.95 -2.59
N ASP A 50 20.31 -9.25 -2.31
CA ASP A 50 21.44 -10.10 -2.69
C ASP A 50 22.80 -9.50 -2.30
N GLY A 51 22.86 -8.87 -1.11
CA GLY A 51 24.06 -8.28 -0.55
C GLY A 51 24.51 -6.97 -1.19
N LYS A 52 23.69 -6.35 -2.05
CA LYS A 52 23.94 -5.05 -2.72
C LYS A 52 22.89 -4.03 -2.35
N VAL A 53 23.30 -2.80 -2.11
CA VAL A 53 22.37 -1.68 -1.94
C VAL A 53 21.79 -1.31 -3.30
N MET A 54 20.49 -1.53 -3.49
CA MET A 54 19.81 -1.32 -4.78
C MET A 54 18.95 -0.05 -4.80
N ALA A 55 18.55 0.46 -3.62
CA ALA A 55 17.83 1.73 -3.49
C ALA A 55 18.14 2.41 -2.16
N VAL A 56 17.85 3.72 -2.08
CA VAL A 56 17.84 4.47 -0.84
C VAL A 56 16.40 4.91 -0.58
N ALA A 57 15.78 4.33 0.43
CA ALA A 57 14.43 4.68 0.86
C ALA A 57 14.42 6.03 1.57
N PHE A 58 13.41 6.84 1.34
CA PHE A 58 13.25 8.13 2.00
C PHE A 58 11.95 8.25 2.78
N MET A 59 10.93 7.43 2.49
CA MET A 59 9.68 7.41 3.24
C MET A 59 9.13 6.00 3.42
N ALA A 60 8.37 5.82 4.49
CA ALA A 60 7.56 4.63 4.74
C ALA A 60 6.08 4.94 4.48
N ASN A 61 5.35 3.94 4.03
CA ASN A 61 3.93 4.03 3.74
C ASN A 61 3.20 2.75 4.14
N THR A 62 1.90 2.85 4.36
CA THR A 62 0.98 1.73 4.57
C THR A 62 -0.44 2.22 4.36
N GLN A 63 -1.38 1.30 4.16
CA GLN A 63 -2.79 1.64 4.32
C GLN A 63 -3.19 1.50 5.79
N HIS A 64 -4.08 2.38 6.25
CA HIS A 64 -4.63 2.35 7.60
C HIS A 64 -6.06 2.91 7.62
N LEU A 65 -6.72 2.86 8.77
CA LEU A 65 -8.10 3.30 8.90
C LEU A 65 -8.17 4.81 9.22
N TYR A 66 -8.97 5.51 8.42
CA TYR A 66 -9.50 6.86 8.69
C TYR A 66 -10.93 6.74 9.16
N TYR A 67 -11.33 7.60 10.11
CA TYR A 67 -12.70 7.59 10.62
C TYR A 67 -13.20 9.01 10.93
N ARG A 68 -14.50 9.21 10.76
CA ARG A 68 -15.22 10.42 11.13
C ARG A 68 -15.62 10.33 12.61
N GLU A 69 -14.87 11.02 13.46
CA GLU A 69 -15.07 10.99 14.91
C GLU A 69 -16.47 11.50 15.30
N ASP A 70 -16.97 12.52 14.63
CA ASP A 70 -18.30 13.10 14.84
C ASP A 70 -19.42 12.07 14.57
N VAL A 71 -19.34 11.34 13.46
CA VAL A 71 -20.33 10.32 13.10
C VAL A 71 -20.30 9.15 14.09
N LEU A 72 -19.10 8.67 14.44
CA LEU A 72 -18.96 7.56 15.39
C LEU A 72 -19.50 7.95 16.77
N LYS A 73 -19.15 9.15 17.28
CA LYS A 73 -19.62 9.64 18.58
C LYS A 73 -21.13 9.82 18.61
N ASP A 74 -21.71 10.40 17.59
CA ASP A 74 -23.16 10.65 17.51
C ASP A 74 -23.97 9.34 17.55
N LEU A 75 -23.46 8.29 16.96
CA LEU A 75 -24.11 6.98 16.93
C LEU A 75 -23.65 6.03 18.05
N GLY A 76 -22.77 6.47 18.96
CA GLY A 76 -22.22 5.63 20.02
C GLY A 76 -21.49 4.41 19.48
N ILE A 77 -20.66 4.61 18.44
CA ILE A 77 -19.82 3.56 17.81
C ILE A 77 -18.40 3.71 18.34
N ALA A 78 -17.83 2.62 18.85
CA ALA A 78 -16.41 2.57 19.20
C ALA A 78 -15.53 2.62 17.94
N ILE A 79 -14.30 3.10 18.07
CA ILE A 79 -13.33 3.09 16.96
C ILE A 79 -13.04 1.63 16.56
N PRO A 80 -13.34 1.22 15.32
CA PRO A 80 -13.11 -0.16 14.89
C PRO A 80 -11.63 -0.53 14.90
N LYS A 81 -11.34 -1.77 15.32
CA LYS A 81 -9.99 -2.36 15.34
C LYS A 81 -9.87 -3.58 14.43
N THR A 82 -10.99 -4.13 14.02
CA THR A 82 -11.07 -5.27 13.10
C THR A 82 -11.97 -4.94 11.93
N TYR A 83 -11.78 -5.63 10.81
CA TYR A 83 -12.66 -5.45 9.64
C TYR A 83 -14.09 -5.89 9.92
N GLU A 84 -14.30 -6.86 10.80
CA GLU A 84 -15.63 -7.23 11.30
C GLU A 84 -16.31 -6.06 12.03
N GLU A 85 -15.55 -5.31 12.83
CA GLU A 85 -16.04 -4.10 13.50
C GLU A 85 -16.26 -2.95 12.51
N VAL A 86 -15.42 -2.83 11.45
CA VAL A 86 -15.62 -1.86 10.35
C VAL A 86 -16.94 -2.14 9.63
N VAL A 87 -17.21 -3.41 9.31
CA VAL A 87 -18.49 -3.83 8.69
C VAL A 87 -19.65 -3.48 9.61
N ALA A 88 -19.62 -3.89 10.88
CA ALA A 88 -20.70 -3.64 11.83
C ALA A 88 -20.95 -2.13 12.06
N ALA A 89 -19.87 -1.33 12.14
CA ALA A 89 -19.96 0.12 12.26
C ALA A 89 -20.61 0.73 11.02
N SER A 90 -20.18 0.31 9.83
CA SER A 90 -20.74 0.78 8.55
C SER A 90 -22.22 0.43 8.40
N GLU A 91 -22.62 -0.81 8.76
CA GLU A 91 -24.02 -1.22 8.76
C GLU A 91 -24.87 -0.36 9.71
N LYS A 92 -24.37 -0.06 10.90
CA LYS A 92 -25.03 0.81 11.88
C LYS A 92 -25.19 2.24 11.36
N ILE A 93 -24.14 2.78 10.71
CA ILE A 93 -24.18 4.13 10.09
C ILE A 93 -25.22 4.13 8.97
N ARG A 94 -25.24 3.14 8.09
CA ARG A 94 -26.24 2.99 7.02
C ARG A 94 -27.66 2.91 7.58
N ALA A 95 -27.88 2.08 8.58
CA ALA A 95 -29.18 1.88 9.22
C ALA A 95 -29.70 3.16 9.90
N SER A 96 -28.82 4.05 10.34
CA SER A 96 -29.20 5.37 10.89
C SER A 96 -29.74 6.37 9.86
N GLY A 97 -29.56 6.07 8.56
CA GLY A 97 -29.91 6.95 7.46
C GLY A 97 -28.94 8.12 7.22
N LYS A 98 -27.82 8.20 7.97
CA LYS A 98 -26.84 9.28 7.81
C LYS A 98 -26.05 9.17 6.51
N MET A 99 -25.61 7.96 6.15
CA MET A 99 -24.84 7.67 4.94
C MET A 99 -25.28 6.33 4.37
N GLN A 100 -25.49 6.28 3.06
CA GLN A 100 -25.88 5.05 2.38
C GLN A 100 -24.67 4.15 2.11
N TYR A 101 -23.51 4.76 1.83
CA TYR A 101 -22.25 4.07 1.52
C TYR A 101 -21.16 4.56 2.48
N PRO A 102 -21.18 4.13 3.75
CA PRO A 102 -20.34 4.70 4.80
C PRO A 102 -18.88 4.28 4.77
N TYR A 103 -18.50 3.32 3.92
CA TYR A 103 -17.14 2.82 3.80
C TYR A 103 -16.55 3.11 2.41
N ALA A 104 -15.24 3.36 2.35
CA ALA A 104 -14.49 3.47 1.10
C ALA A 104 -13.11 2.82 1.19
N ALA A 105 -12.66 2.23 0.10
CA ALA A 105 -11.30 1.78 -0.15
C ALA A 105 -10.99 1.85 -1.65
N ALA A 106 -9.73 1.82 -2.02
CA ALA A 106 -9.31 1.93 -3.42
C ALA A 106 -9.50 0.61 -4.18
N TYR A 107 -10.72 0.34 -4.61
CA TYR A 107 -11.11 -0.90 -5.30
C TYR A 107 -11.03 -0.83 -6.83
N LYS A 108 -10.44 0.22 -7.41
CA LYS A 108 -10.28 0.31 -8.86
C LYS A 108 -9.66 -0.98 -9.40
N ALA A 109 -10.34 -1.61 -10.36
CA ALA A 109 -9.89 -2.83 -11.00
C ALA A 109 -8.42 -2.71 -11.48
N GLY A 110 -7.65 -3.77 -11.31
CA GLY A 110 -6.21 -3.77 -11.53
C GLY A 110 -5.42 -3.61 -10.23
N TRP A 111 -4.39 -2.76 -10.25
CA TRP A 111 -3.40 -2.68 -9.16
C TRP A 111 -4.03 -2.40 -7.78
N ASN A 112 -4.93 -1.43 -7.70
CA ASN A 112 -5.53 -1.04 -6.41
C ASN A 112 -6.33 -2.20 -5.79
N LEU A 113 -7.19 -2.85 -6.58
CA LEU A 113 -7.99 -3.98 -6.10
C LEU A 113 -7.13 -5.15 -5.64
N ALA A 114 -6.05 -5.43 -6.36
CA ALA A 114 -5.08 -6.46 -5.97
C ALA A 114 -4.42 -6.13 -4.63
N GLU A 115 -4.07 -4.86 -4.38
CA GLU A 115 -3.46 -4.45 -3.10
C GLU A 115 -4.42 -4.63 -1.93
N GLU A 116 -5.71 -4.35 -2.10
CA GLU A 116 -6.71 -4.63 -1.07
C GLU A 116 -6.81 -6.12 -0.74
N PHE A 117 -6.73 -6.99 -1.78
CA PHE A 117 -6.62 -8.44 -1.56
C PHE A 117 -5.33 -8.81 -0.83
N VAL A 118 -4.19 -8.28 -1.25
CA VAL A 118 -2.87 -8.57 -0.66
C VAL A 118 -2.89 -8.23 0.84
N ASN A 119 -3.34 -7.05 1.20
CA ASN A 119 -3.43 -6.59 2.58
C ASN A 119 -4.33 -7.50 3.42
N MET A 120 -5.52 -7.80 2.91
CA MET A 120 -6.50 -8.62 3.61
C MET A 120 -6.04 -10.08 3.77
N PHE A 121 -5.42 -10.65 2.72
CA PHE A 121 -4.91 -12.02 2.73
C PHE A 121 -3.76 -12.21 3.73
N ILE A 122 -2.84 -11.23 3.82
CA ILE A 122 -1.79 -11.22 4.84
C ILE A 122 -2.40 -11.10 6.24
N GLY A 123 -3.43 -10.27 6.41
CA GLY A 123 -4.17 -10.15 7.67
C GLY A 123 -4.78 -11.47 8.13
N HIS A 124 -5.26 -12.31 7.23
CA HIS A 124 -5.68 -13.69 7.49
C HIS A 124 -4.50 -14.66 7.73
N GLY A 125 -3.25 -14.19 7.71
CA GLY A 125 -2.05 -15.03 7.79
C GLY A 125 -1.85 -15.88 6.54
N GLY A 126 -2.28 -15.39 5.38
CA GLY A 126 -2.08 -16.03 4.09
C GLY A 126 -0.64 -15.92 3.60
N GLU A 127 -0.23 -16.88 2.78
CA GLU A 127 1.05 -16.92 2.09
C GLU A 127 0.77 -17.14 0.60
N PHE A 128 1.28 -16.24 -0.25
CA PHE A 128 0.96 -16.23 -1.69
C PHE A 128 1.50 -17.45 -2.45
N PHE A 129 2.62 -17.99 -1.97
CA PHE A 129 3.30 -19.09 -2.62
C PHE A 129 3.61 -20.19 -1.61
N LYS A 130 3.77 -21.42 -2.09
CA LYS A 130 4.28 -22.53 -1.28
C LYS A 130 5.72 -22.24 -0.87
N SER A 131 6.10 -22.68 0.32
CA SER A 131 7.42 -22.41 0.89
C SER A 131 8.54 -22.83 -0.07
N GLY A 132 9.47 -21.88 -0.35
CA GLY A 132 10.64 -22.12 -1.22
C GLY A 132 10.28 -22.33 -2.71
N SER A 133 9.11 -21.96 -3.15
CA SER A 133 8.61 -22.21 -4.49
C SER A 133 7.89 -20.97 -5.06
N ALA A 134 7.74 -20.93 -6.38
CA ALA A 134 6.87 -19.99 -7.07
C ALA A 134 5.45 -20.56 -7.29
N GLU A 135 5.15 -21.77 -6.81
CA GLU A 135 3.80 -22.33 -6.90
C GLU A 135 2.81 -21.50 -6.09
N PRO A 136 1.65 -21.10 -6.66
CA PRO A 136 0.66 -20.30 -5.95
C PRO A 136 0.04 -21.08 -4.79
N ASN A 137 -0.42 -20.33 -3.77
CA ASN A 137 -1.02 -20.89 -2.56
C ASN A 137 -2.16 -20.00 -2.03
N ILE A 138 -2.93 -19.40 -2.92
CA ILE A 138 -4.03 -18.49 -2.52
C ILE A 138 -5.41 -19.15 -2.55
N ASN A 139 -5.58 -20.21 -3.34
CA ASN A 139 -6.86 -20.94 -3.45
C ASN A 139 -7.05 -21.89 -2.25
N ASN A 140 -7.36 -21.28 -1.12
CA ASN A 140 -7.54 -21.97 0.17
C ASN A 140 -8.55 -21.20 1.05
N ALA A 141 -8.83 -21.72 2.24
CA ALA A 141 -9.81 -21.12 3.15
C ALA A 141 -9.52 -19.65 3.50
N LYS A 142 -8.24 -19.24 3.57
CA LYS A 142 -7.86 -17.84 3.83
C LYS A 142 -8.14 -16.94 2.64
N GLY A 143 -7.89 -17.42 1.43
CA GLY A 143 -8.25 -16.72 0.18
C GLY A 143 -9.75 -16.50 0.07
N VAL A 144 -10.54 -17.54 0.32
CA VAL A 144 -12.01 -17.45 0.33
C VAL A 144 -12.49 -16.45 1.40
N ALA A 145 -11.94 -16.52 2.62
CA ALA A 145 -12.28 -15.58 3.69
C ALA A 145 -11.93 -14.12 3.31
N THR A 146 -10.78 -13.93 2.65
CA THR A 146 -10.34 -12.63 2.10
C THR A 146 -11.36 -12.07 1.11
N LEU A 147 -11.71 -12.83 0.09
CA LEU A 147 -12.67 -12.40 -0.92
C LEU A 147 -14.05 -12.09 -0.30
N ASN A 148 -14.54 -12.94 0.60
CA ASN A 148 -15.80 -12.71 1.29
C ASN A 148 -15.81 -11.44 2.13
N MET A 149 -14.69 -11.09 2.79
CA MET A 149 -14.59 -9.82 3.52
C MET A 149 -14.57 -8.62 2.56
N LEU A 150 -13.77 -8.68 1.49
CA LEU A 150 -13.76 -7.63 0.46
C LEU A 150 -15.15 -7.41 -0.16
N LYS A 151 -15.90 -8.49 -0.40
CA LYS A 151 -17.29 -8.40 -0.89
C LYS A 151 -18.20 -7.67 0.08
N LYS A 152 -18.18 -8.02 1.37
CA LYS A 152 -18.96 -7.31 2.41
C LYS A 152 -18.62 -5.83 2.46
N LEU A 153 -17.35 -5.47 2.39
CA LEU A 153 -16.90 -4.08 2.41
C LEU A 153 -17.32 -3.33 1.13
N SER A 154 -17.24 -3.98 -0.03
CA SER A 154 -17.67 -3.38 -1.30
C SER A 154 -19.18 -3.08 -1.34
N GLU A 155 -19.99 -3.90 -0.69
CA GLU A 155 -21.44 -3.69 -0.56
C GLU A 155 -21.80 -2.50 0.36
N LEU A 156 -20.83 -2.04 1.18
CA LEU A 156 -20.92 -0.87 2.04
C LEU A 156 -20.30 0.40 1.40
N SER A 157 -19.73 0.24 0.20
CA SER A 157 -19.09 1.28 -0.59
C SER A 157 -19.99 1.79 -1.72
N ASN A 158 -19.61 2.91 -2.33
CA ASN A 158 -20.26 3.44 -3.52
C ASN A 158 -20.36 2.36 -4.62
N PRO A 159 -21.49 2.22 -5.32
CA PRO A 159 -21.68 1.21 -6.38
C PRO A 159 -20.61 1.22 -7.49
N ASP A 160 -20.00 2.38 -7.75
CA ASP A 160 -18.94 2.54 -8.75
C ASP A 160 -17.54 2.21 -8.22
N TYR A 161 -17.43 1.55 -7.05
CA TYR A 161 -16.18 1.27 -6.33
C TYR A 161 -15.08 0.66 -7.21
N LEU A 162 -15.41 -0.16 -8.23
CA LEU A 162 -14.44 -0.74 -9.15
C LEU A 162 -13.76 0.28 -10.09
N THR A 163 -14.18 1.53 -10.06
CA THR A 163 -13.54 2.65 -10.77
C THR A 163 -12.75 3.57 -9.85
N HIS A 164 -12.91 3.41 -8.53
CA HIS A 164 -12.38 4.32 -7.52
C HIS A 164 -10.94 3.95 -7.13
N ASP A 165 -10.01 4.81 -7.50
CA ASP A 165 -8.64 4.82 -7.00
C ASP A 165 -8.51 5.74 -5.76
N SER A 166 -7.28 5.93 -5.29
CA SER A 166 -6.99 6.74 -4.10
C SER A 166 -7.47 8.19 -4.20
N GLU A 167 -7.49 8.78 -5.39
CA GLU A 167 -8.00 10.14 -5.58
C GLU A 167 -9.52 10.19 -5.53
N ALA A 168 -10.19 9.23 -6.17
CA ALA A 168 -11.65 9.17 -6.16
C ALA A 168 -12.20 8.99 -4.74
N ILE A 169 -11.62 8.09 -3.93
CA ILE A 169 -12.09 7.91 -2.54
C ILE A 169 -11.71 9.08 -1.63
N LYS A 170 -10.63 9.82 -1.91
CA LYS A 170 -10.32 11.08 -1.25
C LYS A 170 -11.46 12.09 -1.49
N VAL A 171 -11.90 12.26 -2.73
CA VAL A 171 -13.02 13.14 -3.09
C VAL A 171 -14.31 12.72 -2.38
N GLU A 172 -14.61 11.42 -2.30
CA GLU A 172 -15.77 10.92 -1.55
C GLU A 172 -15.69 11.26 -0.06
N TRP A 173 -14.49 11.14 0.53
CA TRP A 173 -14.27 11.52 1.92
C TRP A 173 -14.49 13.00 2.16
N GLU A 174 -13.90 13.86 1.34
CA GLU A 174 -13.98 15.31 1.44
C GLU A 174 -15.41 15.83 1.19
N SER A 175 -16.23 15.09 0.43
CA SER A 175 -17.65 15.39 0.26
C SER A 175 -18.52 15.04 1.48
N GLY A 176 -17.96 14.36 2.49
CA GLY A 176 -18.66 13.98 3.72
C GLY A 176 -19.58 12.76 3.59
N ASN A 177 -19.53 12.04 2.48
CA ASN A 177 -20.40 10.89 2.21
C ASN A 177 -19.89 9.56 2.82
N VAL A 178 -18.68 9.57 3.36
CA VAL A 178 -17.99 8.40 3.92
C VAL A 178 -17.60 8.66 5.37
N ALA A 179 -17.72 7.66 6.22
CA ALA A 179 -17.39 7.75 7.64
C ALA A 179 -16.21 6.87 8.07
N LEU A 180 -15.92 5.83 7.30
CA LEU A 180 -14.80 4.89 7.50
C LEU A 180 -14.09 4.67 6.17
N MET A 181 -12.78 4.78 6.15
CA MET A 181 -12.01 4.64 4.93
C MET A 181 -10.67 3.97 5.20
N THR A 182 -10.31 3.00 4.35
CA THR A 182 -8.93 2.48 4.30
C THR A 182 -8.20 3.16 3.16
N LEU A 183 -7.09 3.84 3.48
CA LEU A 183 -6.31 4.59 2.50
C LEU A 183 -4.84 4.69 2.93
N TRP A 184 -3.99 5.04 1.97
CA TRP A 184 -2.56 5.26 2.16
C TRP A 184 -2.25 6.40 3.14
N ALA A 185 -1.30 6.18 4.04
CA ALA A 185 -0.81 7.19 4.98
C ALA A 185 -0.25 8.44 4.28
N SER A 186 0.31 8.28 3.09
CA SER A 186 0.78 9.41 2.26
C SER A 186 -0.34 10.39 1.88
N ARG A 187 -1.62 10.02 2.05
CA ARG A 187 -2.77 10.91 1.84
C ARG A 187 -3.18 11.70 3.09
N SER A 188 -2.61 11.38 4.25
CA SER A 188 -2.94 12.08 5.50
C SER A 188 -2.63 13.59 5.44
N GLY A 189 -1.58 13.97 4.71
CA GLY A 189 -1.20 15.37 4.49
C GLY A 189 -2.36 16.17 3.88
N THR A 190 -2.88 15.71 2.75
CA THR A 190 -3.94 16.40 1.99
C THR A 190 -5.34 16.22 2.56
N LEU A 191 -5.61 15.10 3.26
CA LEU A 191 -6.90 14.89 3.94
C LEU A 191 -7.06 15.72 5.22
N LEU A 192 -5.98 16.17 5.78
CA LEU A 192 -5.93 16.94 7.04
C LEU A 192 -5.35 18.35 6.84
N ASP A 193 -5.33 18.85 5.61
CA ASP A 193 -4.99 20.25 5.32
C ASP A 193 -6.20 21.18 5.47
N ASP A 194 -5.97 22.47 5.20
CA ASP A 194 -6.99 23.50 5.33
C ASP A 194 -7.76 23.76 4.01
N GLU A 195 -7.56 22.93 2.98
CA GLU A 195 -8.19 23.12 1.67
C GLU A 195 -9.59 22.51 1.57
N GLY A 196 -9.91 21.51 2.43
CA GLY A 196 -11.20 20.84 2.48
C GLY A 196 -12.25 21.54 3.37
N ASP A 197 -13.45 20.91 3.54
CA ASP A 197 -14.44 21.37 4.52
C ASP A 197 -13.86 21.28 5.93
N PRO A 198 -13.74 22.41 6.65
CA PRO A 198 -13.14 22.45 7.99
C PRO A 198 -13.82 21.53 9.01
N ASN A 199 -15.13 21.25 8.85
CA ASN A 199 -15.86 20.35 9.75
C ASN A 199 -15.44 18.90 9.51
N ILE A 200 -15.29 18.51 8.24
CA ILE A 200 -14.84 17.16 7.86
C ILE A 200 -13.37 16.96 8.26
N THR A 201 -12.50 17.91 7.92
CA THR A 201 -11.09 17.88 8.28
C THR A 201 -10.91 17.75 9.80
N LYS A 202 -11.59 18.57 10.60
CA LYS A 202 -11.53 18.52 12.06
C LYS A 202 -12.06 17.21 12.65
N ALA A 203 -13.09 16.63 12.04
CA ALA A 203 -13.69 15.37 12.47
C ALA A 203 -12.93 14.14 11.96
N THR A 204 -12.05 14.29 10.98
CA THR A 204 -11.22 13.23 10.45
C THR A 204 -10.15 12.82 11.47
N LYS A 205 -10.11 11.54 11.79
CA LYS A 205 -9.11 10.94 12.68
C LYS A 205 -8.51 9.70 12.03
N LEU A 206 -7.32 9.36 12.51
CA LEU A 206 -6.51 8.24 12.03
C LEU A 206 -6.29 7.24 13.15
N THR A 207 -6.23 5.97 12.78
CA THR A 207 -5.76 4.88 13.66
C THR A 207 -4.92 3.91 12.85
N GLY A 208 -4.30 2.92 13.50
CA GLY A 208 -3.60 1.84 12.82
C GLY A 208 -4.51 1.03 11.89
N PRO A 209 -3.95 0.16 11.06
CA PRO A 209 -4.71 -0.74 10.21
C PRO A 209 -5.53 -1.73 11.06
N ALA A 210 -6.70 -2.12 10.56
CA ALA A 210 -7.53 -3.12 11.20
C ALA A 210 -6.93 -4.53 11.05
N THR A 211 -7.23 -5.43 11.99
CA THR A 211 -7.01 -6.88 11.83
C THR A 211 -8.24 -7.55 11.22
N VAL A 212 -8.17 -8.84 10.93
CA VAL A 212 -9.28 -9.60 10.32
C VAL A 212 -9.27 -11.06 10.77
N GLY A 213 -10.42 -11.70 10.75
CA GLY A 213 -10.55 -13.15 10.99
C GLY A 213 -10.18 -13.60 12.39
N GLY A 214 -10.28 -12.71 13.40
CA GLY A 214 -9.86 -12.98 14.78
C GLY A 214 -8.34 -13.08 14.96
N GLY A 215 -7.54 -12.76 13.93
CA GLY A 215 -6.08 -12.73 14.00
C GLY A 215 -5.54 -11.45 14.64
N ASN A 216 -4.23 -11.42 14.86
CA ASN A 216 -3.50 -10.27 15.38
C ASN A 216 -2.55 -9.62 14.38
N ILE A 217 -2.51 -10.14 13.14
CA ILE A 217 -1.74 -9.54 12.05
C ILE A 217 -2.57 -8.43 11.44
N PRO A 218 -2.06 -7.19 11.35
CA PRO A 218 -2.80 -6.12 10.66
C PRO A 218 -2.97 -6.46 9.18
N ALA A 219 -4.18 -6.21 8.66
CA ALA A 219 -4.48 -6.40 7.25
C ALA A 219 -3.98 -5.19 6.44
N ALA A 220 -2.68 -5.03 6.44
CA ALA A 220 -1.95 -3.98 5.74
C ALA A 220 -0.51 -4.41 5.51
N THR A 221 0.08 -3.91 4.44
CA THR A 221 1.49 -4.09 4.11
C THR A 221 2.29 -2.82 4.40
N LEU A 222 3.53 -3.01 4.85
CA LEU A 222 4.50 -1.92 4.96
C LEU A 222 5.21 -1.73 3.62
N TRP A 223 5.27 -0.48 3.21
CA TRP A 223 5.92 -0.03 1.99
C TRP A 223 7.02 0.97 2.30
N TRP A 224 7.98 1.04 1.43
CA TRP A 224 8.92 2.14 1.34
C TRP A 224 8.90 2.71 -0.08
N ASP A 225 9.14 4.00 -0.18
CA ASP A 225 9.48 4.66 -1.43
C ASP A 225 10.92 5.17 -1.33
N GLY A 226 11.69 4.92 -2.37
CA GLY A 226 13.10 5.26 -2.42
C GLY A 226 13.54 5.57 -3.84
N PHE A 227 14.76 6.05 -4.00
CA PHE A 227 15.34 6.25 -5.31
C PHE A 227 16.34 5.14 -5.67
N THR A 228 16.39 4.80 -6.95
CA THR A 228 17.40 3.95 -7.58
C THR A 228 17.95 4.63 -8.83
N LEU A 229 19.10 4.18 -9.31
CA LEU A 229 19.76 4.76 -10.49
C LEU A 229 19.74 3.82 -11.68
N ALA A 230 19.51 4.37 -12.86
CA ALA A 230 19.55 3.64 -14.12
C ALA A 230 20.97 3.09 -14.39
N LYS A 231 21.05 1.82 -14.84
CA LYS A 231 22.32 1.15 -15.09
C LYS A 231 23.05 1.71 -16.32
N ASN A 232 22.31 2.11 -17.33
CA ASN A 232 22.83 2.55 -18.63
C ASN A 232 23.27 4.02 -18.67
N ARG A 233 23.34 4.71 -17.53
CA ARG A 233 23.89 6.08 -17.48
C ARG A 233 25.40 6.08 -17.29
N PRO A 234 26.13 7.05 -17.85
CA PRO A 234 27.55 7.26 -17.56
C PRO A 234 27.79 7.43 -16.06
N ASP A 235 28.94 6.99 -15.56
CA ASP A 235 29.25 7.06 -14.13
C ASP A 235 29.24 8.48 -13.59
N ALA A 236 29.68 9.46 -14.37
CA ALA A 236 29.64 10.87 -13.99
C ALA A 236 28.21 11.38 -13.76
N ASP A 237 27.26 10.98 -14.64
CA ASP A 237 25.84 11.34 -14.51
C ASP A 237 25.21 10.63 -13.30
N ALA A 238 25.53 9.36 -13.11
CA ALA A 238 25.06 8.58 -11.98
C ALA A 238 25.56 9.16 -10.66
N GLU A 239 26.86 9.55 -10.59
CA GLU A 239 27.45 10.20 -9.43
C GLU A 239 26.77 11.55 -9.12
N ALA A 240 26.61 12.41 -10.12
CA ALA A 240 25.96 13.71 -9.96
C ALA A 240 24.50 13.56 -9.48
N THR A 241 23.77 12.63 -10.08
CA THR A 241 22.36 12.30 -9.71
C THR A 241 22.29 11.77 -8.29
N PHE A 242 23.16 10.81 -7.92
CA PHE A 242 23.20 10.26 -6.58
C PHE A 242 23.45 11.34 -5.54
N ARG A 243 24.43 12.22 -5.75
CA ARG A 243 24.76 13.31 -4.83
C ARG A 243 23.59 14.24 -4.57
N ALA A 244 22.83 14.59 -5.61
CA ALA A 244 21.66 15.45 -5.49
C ALA A 244 20.55 14.74 -4.66
N LEU A 245 20.24 13.48 -4.97
CA LEU A 245 19.22 12.70 -4.29
C LEU A 245 19.63 12.35 -2.84
N ALA A 246 20.88 11.98 -2.61
CA ALA A 246 21.42 11.71 -1.27
C ALA A 246 21.37 12.95 -0.39
N HIS A 247 21.64 14.15 -0.95
CA HIS A 247 21.47 15.41 -0.22
C HIS A 247 20.02 15.60 0.24
N ALA A 248 19.04 15.34 -0.62
CA ALA A 248 17.62 15.42 -0.25
C ALA A 248 17.24 14.37 0.80
N ALA A 249 17.64 13.09 0.59
CA ALA A 249 17.33 11.98 1.48
C ALA A 249 18.08 11.98 2.83
N SER A 250 18.96 12.95 3.06
CA SER A 250 19.67 13.14 4.33
C SER A 250 19.48 14.55 4.92
N ASN A 251 18.63 15.38 4.32
CA ASN A 251 18.47 16.78 4.70
C ASN A 251 17.40 16.95 5.80
N LYS A 252 17.87 17.01 7.05
CA LYS A 252 17.03 17.19 8.24
C LYS A 252 16.13 18.44 8.17
N LYS A 253 16.61 19.53 7.55
CA LYS A 253 15.82 20.76 7.43
C LYS A 253 14.65 20.58 6.46
N MET A 254 14.89 19.97 5.30
CA MET A 254 13.81 19.67 4.34
C MET A 254 12.74 18.77 4.97
N VAL A 255 13.16 17.77 5.75
CA VAL A 255 12.25 16.87 6.45
C VAL A 255 11.47 17.59 7.55
N ALA A 256 12.10 18.51 8.30
CA ALA A 256 11.41 19.30 9.30
C ALA A 256 10.36 20.25 8.67
N ASP A 257 10.71 20.88 7.55
CA ASP A 257 9.82 21.79 6.81
C ASP A 257 8.64 21.04 6.16
N ALA A 258 8.79 19.73 5.88
CA ALA A 258 7.79 18.87 5.26
C ALA A 258 7.35 17.68 6.15
N ALA A 259 7.45 17.84 7.47
CA ALA A 259 7.26 16.73 8.43
C ALA A 259 5.86 16.10 8.37
N ASP A 260 4.86 16.83 7.92
CA ASP A 260 3.47 16.39 7.82
C ASP A 260 3.07 15.84 6.43
N GLN A 261 4.00 15.86 5.46
CA GLN A 261 3.74 15.37 4.09
C GLN A 261 3.92 13.85 3.95
N ALA A 262 4.79 13.25 4.76
CA ALA A 262 5.07 11.81 4.71
C ALA A 262 5.65 11.32 6.03
N VAL A 263 5.76 10.00 6.18
CA VAL A 263 6.53 9.38 7.26
C VAL A 263 7.97 9.18 6.76
N TRP A 264 8.80 10.17 7.02
CA TRP A 264 10.16 10.20 6.53
C TRP A 264 11.07 9.22 7.27
N LEU A 265 11.92 8.52 6.54
CA LEU A 265 12.95 7.63 7.09
C LEU A 265 14.27 8.38 7.39
N VAL A 266 14.29 9.69 7.18
CA VAL A 266 15.44 10.56 7.35
C VAL A 266 15.66 10.88 8.82
N GLU A 267 16.92 10.92 9.25
CA GLU A 267 17.31 11.27 10.62
C GLU A 267 16.73 12.63 11.04
N GLY A 268 16.18 12.67 12.25
CA GLY A 268 15.58 13.90 12.80
C GLY A 268 14.09 14.07 12.45
N PHE A 269 13.48 13.15 11.71
CA PHE A 269 12.03 13.13 11.56
C PHE A 269 11.34 12.95 12.91
N VAL A 270 10.41 13.85 13.22
CA VAL A 270 9.58 13.78 14.42
C VAL A 270 8.15 13.44 13.98
N PRO A 271 7.62 12.26 14.32
CA PRO A 271 6.27 11.87 13.96
C PRO A 271 5.22 12.82 14.56
N GLY A 272 4.29 13.25 13.72
CA GLY A 272 3.12 14.03 14.11
C GLY A 272 1.81 13.23 14.00
N PRO A 273 0.66 13.87 14.23
CA PRO A 273 -0.65 13.22 14.14
C PRO A 273 -0.91 12.52 12.79
N LYS A 274 -0.38 13.06 11.70
CA LYS A 274 -0.54 12.50 10.34
C LYS A 274 0.26 11.20 10.12
N SER A 275 1.23 10.89 11.01
CA SER A 275 2.07 9.67 10.96
C SER A 275 1.50 8.49 11.74
N ILE A 276 0.42 8.66 12.49
CA ILE A 276 -0.13 7.65 13.43
C ILE A 276 -0.35 6.31 12.75
N GLY A 277 -0.94 6.30 11.55
CA GLY A 277 -1.27 5.05 10.84
C GLY A 277 -0.06 4.16 10.60
N VAL A 278 1.05 4.73 10.10
CA VAL A 278 2.30 3.98 9.85
C VAL A 278 2.93 3.50 11.16
N ILE A 279 2.97 4.38 12.18
CA ILE A 279 3.59 4.04 13.46
C ILE A 279 2.84 2.89 14.16
N GLU A 280 1.51 2.95 14.17
CA GLU A 280 0.70 1.87 14.73
C GLU A 280 0.83 0.58 13.91
N ALA A 281 0.86 0.65 12.57
CA ALA A 281 1.10 -0.51 11.73
C ALA A 281 2.44 -1.22 12.08
N VAL A 282 3.51 -0.45 12.24
CA VAL A 282 4.82 -0.98 12.65
C VAL A 282 4.76 -1.62 14.04
N LYS A 283 4.14 -0.95 15.01
CA LYS A 283 3.96 -1.49 16.39
C LYS A 283 3.14 -2.78 16.41
N MET A 284 2.14 -2.88 15.54
CA MET A 284 1.31 -4.08 15.39
C MET A 284 2.02 -5.21 14.65
N GLY A 285 3.21 -4.98 14.10
CA GLY A 285 3.99 -5.97 13.36
C GLY A 285 3.47 -6.22 11.94
N ALA A 286 2.97 -5.18 11.27
CA ALA A 286 2.60 -5.27 9.86
C ALA A 286 3.76 -5.83 9.02
N LYS A 287 3.43 -6.67 8.06
CA LYS A 287 4.43 -7.32 7.19
C LYS A 287 4.77 -6.40 6.01
N PRO A 288 6.01 -6.45 5.49
CA PRO A 288 6.30 -5.77 4.23
C PRO A 288 5.52 -6.42 3.07
N TYR A 289 5.20 -5.62 2.06
CA TYR A 289 4.74 -6.19 0.78
C TYR A 289 5.80 -7.17 0.25
N PRO A 290 5.39 -8.37 -0.25
CA PRO A 290 6.36 -9.40 -0.65
C PRO A 290 7.23 -8.94 -1.83
N MET A 291 8.54 -8.75 -1.59
CA MET A 291 9.53 -8.40 -2.61
C MET A 291 10.05 -9.65 -3.31
N LEU A 292 9.15 -10.41 -3.95
CA LEU A 292 9.48 -11.62 -4.68
C LEU A 292 9.40 -11.36 -6.19
N PRO A 293 10.29 -11.98 -7.00
CA PRO A 293 10.31 -11.73 -8.44
C PRO A 293 8.96 -11.99 -9.13
N GLN A 294 8.26 -13.04 -8.73
CA GLN A 294 6.98 -13.45 -9.28
C GLN A 294 5.76 -12.73 -8.67
N MET A 295 5.94 -11.95 -7.59
CA MET A 295 4.81 -11.31 -6.90
C MET A 295 4.05 -10.33 -7.80
N GLY A 296 4.73 -9.64 -8.70
CA GLY A 296 4.09 -8.75 -9.67
C GLY A 296 3.13 -9.46 -10.61
N LEU A 297 3.42 -10.72 -10.98
CA LEU A 297 2.53 -11.54 -11.80
C LEU A 297 1.27 -11.95 -11.02
N MET A 298 1.45 -12.33 -9.74
CA MET A 298 0.35 -12.65 -8.83
C MET A 298 -0.53 -11.44 -8.60
N HIS A 299 0.07 -10.28 -8.34
CA HIS A 299 -0.65 -9.02 -8.16
C HIS A 299 -1.48 -8.64 -9.40
N GLY A 300 -0.89 -8.78 -10.59
CA GLY A 300 -1.61 -8.53 -11.85
C GLY A 300 -2.77 -9.49 -12.08
N ALA A 301 -2.61 -10.78 -11.78
CA ALA A 301 -3.67 -11.77 -11.88
C ALA A 301 -4.81 -11.48 -10.88
N LEU A 302 -4.49 -11.16 -9.63
CA LEU A 302 -5.49 -10.75 -8.63
C LEU A 302 -6.32 -9.57 -9.11
N GLY A 303 -5.67 -8.51 -9.61
CA GLY A 303 -6.37 -7.29 -10.04
C GLY A 303 -7.32 -7.49 -11.21
N SER A 304 -7.10 -8.53 -12.02
CA SER A 304 -7.96 -8.86 -13.17
C SER A 304 -9.08 -9.82 -12.79
N GLU A 305 -8.75 -10.94 -12.13
CA GLU A 305 -9.66 -12.08 -12.03
C GLU A 305 -10.68 -11.96 -10.88
N ILE A 306 -10.39 -11.23 -9.78
CA ILE A 306 -11.34 -11.14 -8.67
C ILE A 306 -12.50 -10.15 -8.91
N VAL A 307 -12.49 -9.43 -10.02
CA VAL A 307 -13.54 -8.44 -10.38
C VAL A 307 -14.91 -9.10 -10.52
N GLU A 308 -15.00 -10.24 -11.21
CA GLU A 308 -16.27 -10.93 -11.45
C GLU A 308 -16.90 -11.49 -10.18
N PHE A 309 -16.08 -11.95 -9.23
CA PHE A 309 -16.56 -12.32 -7.90
C PHE A 309 -17.19 -11.12 -7.17
N LEU A 310 -16.53 -9.97 -7.15
CA LEU A 310 -17.08 -8.77 -6.49
C LEU A 310 -18.39 -8.31 -7.16
N GLN A 311 -18.55 -8.53 -8.45
CA GLN A 311 -19.81 -8.28 -9.17
C GLN A 311 -20.88 -9.37 -8.95
N GLY A 312 -20.56 -10.43 -8.21
CA GLY A 312 -21.48 -11.55 -7.94
C GLY A 312 -21.71 -12.50 -9.11
N LYS A 313 -20.79 -12.55 -10.08
CA LYS A 313 -20.89 -13.38 -11.28
C LYS A 313 -20.33 -14.80 -11.10
N GLU A 314 -19.48 -14.98 -10.08
CA GLU A 314 -18.84 -16.26 -9.79
C GLU A 314 -18.64 -16.47 -8.27
N SER A 315 -18.20 -17.68 -7.87
CA SER A 315 -17.85 -17.97 -6.47
C SER A 315 -16.43 -17.53 -6.13
N ALA A 316 -16.14 -17.38 -4.83
CA ALA A 316 -14.79 -17.04 -4.35
C ALA A 316 -13.76 -18.11 -4.75
N GLU A 317 -14.13 -19.40 -4.70
CA GLU A 317 -13.26 -20.51 -5.08
C GLU A 317 -12.95 -20.48 -6.58
N GLN A 318 -13.94 -20.11 -7.42
CA GLN A 318 -13.72 -20.00 -8.86
C GLN A 318 -12.78 -18.83 -9.16
N ALA A 319 -13.03 -17.64 -8.60
CA ALA A 319 -12.15 -16.49 -8.77
C ALA A 319 -10.69 -16.79 -8.38
N LEU A 320 -10.49 -17.45 -7.22
CA LEU A 320 -9.12 -17.82 -6.79
C LEU A 320 -8.47 -18.84 -7.73
N LYS A 321 -9.24 -19.77 -8.28
CA LYS A 321 -8.77 -20.74 -9.28
C LYS A 321 -8.34 -20.03 -10.57
N ASP A 322 -9.09 -19.02 -11.00
CA ASP A 322 -8.79 -18.26 -12.20
C ASP A 322 -7.57 -17.35 -12.00
N VAL A 323 -7.42 -16.74 -10.82
CA VAL A 323 -6.19 -16.04 -10.44
C VAL A 323 -4.97 -16.97 -10.52
N GLU A 324 -5.04 -18.18 -9.92
CA GLU A 324 -3.93 -19.13 -9.95
C GLU A 324 -3.61 -19.59 -11.38
N ALA A 325 -4.63 -19.81 -12.22
CA ALA A 325 -4.44 -20.19 -13.61
C ALA A 325 -3.76 -19.08 -14.43
N ALA A 326 -4.23 -17.83 -14.30
CA ALA A 326 -3.65 -16.66 -14.95
C ALA A 326 -2.19 -16.42 -14.50
N TYR A 327 -1.94 -16.54 -13.20
CA TYR A 327 -0.59 -16.44 -12.64
C TYR A 327 0.33 -17.53 -13.19
N ILE A 328 -0.07 -18.82 -13.12
CA ILE A 328 0.71 -19.99 -13.58
C ILE A 328 1.10 -19.84 -15.05
N SER A 329 0.17 -19.39 -15.91
CA SER A 329 0.46 -19.16 -17.33
C SER A 329 1.63 -18.20 -17.50
N LYS A 330 1.56 -17.02 -16.88
CA LYS A 330 2.61 -15.99 -16.95
C LYS A 330 3.92 -16.42 -16.27
N ALA A 331 3.81 -17.13 -15.14
CA ALA A 331 4.99 -17.63 -14.41
C ALA A 331 5.79 -18.65 -15.22
N LYS A 332 5.10 -19.53 -15.98
CA LYS A 332 5.78 -20.46 -16.92
C LYS A 332 6.42 -19.73 -18.08
N GLU A 333 5.76 -18.74 -18.68
CA GLU A 333 6.32 -17.92 -19.75
C GLU A 333 7.60 -17.19 -19.32
N GLN A 334 7.70 -16.82 -18.04
CA GLN A 334 8.85 -16.12 -17.48
C GLN A 334 9.85 -17.04 -16.76
N GLY A 335 9.64 -18.37 -16.77
CA GLY A 335 10.56 -19.35 -16.22
C GLY A 335 10.61 -19.42 -14.69
N PHE A 336 9.55 -19.02 -14.01
CA PHE A 336 9.39 -19.19 -12.56
C PHE A 336 8.83 -20.57 -12.17
N LEU A 337 8.10 -21.20 -13.11
CA LEU A 337 7.49 -22.53 -12.99
C LEU A 337 7.85 -23.43 -14.15
#